data_0b54bb7694bf9ee6ffce22abbc65bd2a
#
_entry.id   0b54bb7694bf9ee6ffce22abbc65bd2a
#
_cell.length_a   1.000
_cell.length_b   1.000
_cell.length_c   1.000
_cell.angle_alpha   90.00
_cell.angle_beta   90.00
_cell.angle_gamma   90.00
#
_symmetry.space_group_name_H-M   'P 1'
#
loop_
_entity.id
_entity.type
_entity.pdbx_description
1 polymer ?
#
loop_
_entity_poly.entity_id
_entity_poly.type
_entity_poly.pdbx_seq_one_letter_code
_entity_poly.pdbx_strand_id
1 'polypeptide(L)'
;ESKTTPPGVEIPPKGYRIEKGRIRQSVMGWCFKPMPTEELIEVCHRMGMPAMEGINAKFYPKLREKKMVPAIVGSHGFKKGPLNSDHHAMCIEKMRAGIDKAAEFGSPGVIVFTGMREQGISDEQADRNCVECWKKVIPYAEEKEVNLVLEHLNSRDDTHPMKGHPGYYGDDVDHCVELIRKVDSPRMKLLFDIYHVQIMNGDVIRRIRQYKDLIGHYHTAGVPGRG
;
A
#
# COMPACT_ATOMS: atom_id res chain seq x y z
N GLU A 1 1.96 33.66 11.30
CA GLU A 1 1.61 32.63 12.31
C GLU A 1 2.66 31.53 12.29
N SER A 2 3.44 31.41 13.36
CA SER A 2 4.48 30.37 13.48
C SER A 2 3.78 29.04 13.64
N LYS A 3 3.96 28.13 12.66
CA LYS A 3 3.56 26.73 12.76
C LYS A 3 4.38 26.08 13.88
N THR A 4 3.79 25.92 15.04
CA THR A 4 4.41 25.21 16.17
C THR A 4 4.55 23.72 15.80
N THR A 5 5.79 23.24 15.77
CA THR A 5 6.09 21.81 15.62
C THR A 5 5.50 21.05 16.81
N PRO A 6 4.83 19.90 16.60
CA PRO A 6 4.35 19.06 17.71
C PRO A 6 5.50 18.70 18.66
N PRO A 7 5.26 18.63 19.99
CA PRO A 7 6.30 18.25 20.93
C PRO A 7 6.87 16.87 20.62
N GLY A 8 8.19 16.77 20.55
CA GLY A 8 8.92 15.53 20.27
C GLY A 8 9.31 15.29 18.81
N VAL A 9 8.98 16.20 17.88
CA VAL A 9 9.43 16.13 16.49
C VAL A 9 10.66 17.03 16.31
N GLU A 10 11.83 16.45 16.23
CA GLU A 10 13.02 17.19 15.80
C GLU A 10 12.93 17.43 14.28
N ILE A 11 12.89 18.69 13.88
CA ILE A 11 13.00 19.06 12.46
C ILE A 11 14.44 18.77 12.03
N PRO A 12 14.67 17.91 11.00
CA PRO A 12 16.01 17.67 10.51
C PRO A 12 16.70 18.99 10.13
N PRO A 13 18.01 19.13 10.42
CA PRO A 13 18.75 20.34 10.07
C PRO A 13 18.66 20.58 8.56
N LYS A 14 18.73 21.85 8.15
CA LYS A 14 18.76 22.26 6.75
C LYS A 14 19.89 21.53 6.04
N GLY A 15 19.54 20.74 5.00
CA GLY A 15 20.53 19.91 4.31
C GLY A 15 20.61 18.45 4.78
N TYR A 16 19.70 18.00 5.67
CA TYR A 16 19.64 16.58 6.06
C TYR A 16 19.55 15.66 4.85
N ARG A 17 20.36 14.60 4.89
CA ARG A 17 20.36 13.53 3.88
C ARG A 17 20.45 12.16 4.55
N ILE A 18 19.80 11.16 3.96
CA ILE A 18 19.89 9.77 4.39
C ILE A 18 21.33 9.28 4.13
N GLU A 19 22.06 8.95 5.20
CA GLU A 19 23.45 8.54 5.09
C GLU A 19 23.64 7.03 4.93
N LYS A 20 22.86 6.23 5.68
CA LYS A 20 23.14 4.79 5.80
C LYS A 20 22.32 3.91 4.87
N GLY A 21 21.18 4.38 4.34
CA GLY A 21 20.34 3.66 3.38
C GLY A 21 19.94 2.23 3.78
N ARG A 22 19.91 1.89 5.08
CA ARG A 22 19.61 0.54 5.58
C ARG A 22 18.16 0.11 5.32
N ILE A 23 17.27 1.08 5.25
CA ILE A 23 15.85 0.90 4.96
C ILE A 23 15.55 1.65 3.67
N ARG A 24 14.87 0.99 2.74
CA ARG A 24 14.37 1.64 1.52
C ARG A 24 13.11 2.44 1.88
N GLN A 25 13.30 3.71 2.17
CA GLN A 25 12.22 4.61 2.60
C GLN A 25 11.50 5.21 1.41
N SER A 26 10.20 5.40 1.57
CA SER A 26 9.36 6.20 0.66
C SER A 26 8.48 7.15 1.47
N VAL A 27 7.92 8.15 0.79
CA VAL A 27 6.88 8.99 1.37
C VAL A 27 5.59 8.84 0.60
N MET A 28 4.48 8.87 1.32
CA MET A 28 3.15 8.91 0.76
C MET A 28 2.80 10.35 0.36
N GLY A 29 2.75 10.61 -0.95
CA GLY A 29 2.67 11.98 -1.49
C GLY A 29 1.47 12.79 -1.04
N TRP A 30 0.30 12.16 -0.85
CA TRP A 30 -0.90 12.86 -0.41
C TRP A 30 -0.82 13.37 1.04
N CYS A 31 0.08 12.82 1.88
CA CYS A 31 0.30 13.29 3.27
C CYS A 31 0.91 14.69 3.33
N PHE A 32 1.52 15.15 2.25
CA PHE A 32 2.24 16.42 2.21
C PHE A 32 1.47 17.54 1.53
N LYS A 33 0.20 17.35 1.23
CA LYS A 33 -0.65 18.43 0.70
C LYS A 33 -0.76 19.59 1.72
N PRO A 34 -0.74 20.85 1.26
CA PRO A 34 -0.90 21.30 -0.13
C PRO A 34 0.41 21.43 -0.95
N MET A 35 1.56 20.92 -0.49
CA MET A 35 2.81 20.98 -1.25
C MET A 35 2.62 20.35 -2.64
N PRO A 36 3.02 21.03 -3.74
CA PRO A 36 2.99 20.46 -5.07
C PRO A 36 3.84 19.19 -5.16
N THR A 37 3.37 18.19 -5.94
CA THR A 37 4.07 16.91 -6.06
C THR A 37 5.48 17.06 -6.62
N GLU A 38 5.68 17.97 -7.57
CA GLU A 38 7.00 18.28 -8.14
C GLU A 38 7.97 18.80 -7.09
N GLU A 39 7.52 19.69 -6.21
CA GLU A 39 8.33 20.22 -5.12
C GLU A 39 8.68 19.11 -4.11
N LEU A 40 7.72 18.27 -3.77
CA LEU A 40 7.96 17.13 -2.89
C LEU A 40 8.98 16.13 -3.48
N ILE A 41 8.93 15.87 -4.80
CA ILE A 41 9.93 15.05 -5.50
C ILE A 41 11.33 15.65 -5.33
N GLU A 42 11.48 16.96 -5.52
CA GLU A 42 12.78 17.63 -5.35
C GLU A 42 13.28 17.54 -3.89
N VAL A 43 12.40 17.70 -2.92
CA VAL A 43 12.74 17.54 -1.49
C VAL A 43 13.22 16.12 -1.22
N CYS A 44 12.45 15.11 -1.61
CA CYS A 44 12.79 13.70 -1.42
C CYS A 44 14.11 13.33 -2.09
N HIS A 45 14.33 13.81 -3.34
CA HIS A 45 15.59 13.59 -4.05
C HIS A 45 16.79 14.19 -3.29
N ARG A 46 16.68 15.46 -2.82
CA ARG A 46 17.74 16.09 -2.02
C ARG A 46 18.05 15.33 -0.74
N MET A 47 17.01 14.78 -0.08
CA MET A 47 17.17 13.95 1.11
C MET A 47 17.77 12.57 0.83
N GLY A 48 17.91 12.18 -0.43
CA GLY A 48 18.41 10.87 -0.82
C GLY A 48 17.40 9.73 -0.67
N MET A 49 16.10 10.04 -0.72
CA MET A 49 15.05 9.03 -0.70
C MET A 49 15.00 8.28 -2.04
N PRO A 50 14.97 6.94 -2.03
CA PRO A 50 14.98 6.16 -3.27
C PRO A 50 13.61 6.05 -3.95
N ALA A 51 12.50 6.37 -3.25
CA ALA A 51 11.17 6.11 -3.75
C ALA A 51 10.11 7.08 -3.20
N MET A 52 8.99 7.16 -3.90
CA MET A 52 7.75 7.81 -3.45
C MET A 52 6.54 6.97 -3.85
N GLU A 53 5.42 7.18 -3.17
CA GLU A 53 4.14 6.53 -3.47
C GLU A 53 2.95 7.45 -3.23
N GLY A 54 1.73 7.03 -3.58
CA GLY A 54 0.52 7.85 -3.42
C GLY A 54 0.53 9.13 -4.26
N ILE A 55 1.23 9.13 -5.38
CA ILE A 55 1.27 10.22 -6.36
C ILE A 55 0.67 9.79 -7.70
N ASN A 56 0.21 10.76 -8.49
CA ASN A 56 -0.32 10.47 -9.82
C ASN A 56 0.78 9.93 -10.75
N ALA A 57 0.48 8.89 -11.53
CA ALA A 57 1.43 8.23 -12.44
C ALA A 57 2.06 9.18 -13.50
N LYS A 58 1.43 10.34 -13.80
CA LYS A 58 2.02 11.37 -14.66
C LYS A 58 3.37 11.89 -14.16
N PHE A 59 3.67 11.70 -12.86
CA PHE A 59 4.93 12.11 -12.23
C PHE A 59 6.01 11.02 -12.22
N TYR A 60 5.70 9.79 -12.63
CA TYR A 60 6.67 8.69 -12.65
C TYR A 60 7.88 8.96 -13.58
N PRO A 61 7.73 9.59 -14.77
CA PRO A 61 8.88 10.00 -15.54
C PRO A 61 9.84 10.93 -14.78
N LYS A 62 9.30 11.86 -13.97
CA LYS A 62 10.10 12.76 -13.14
C LYS A 62 10.84 12.03 -12.00
N LEU A 63 10.22 11.00 -11.41
CA LEU A 63 10.93 10.13 -10.46
C LEU A 63 12.13 9.46 -11.14
N ARG A 64 11.92 8.88 -12.34
CA ARG A 64 12.97 8.21 -13.12
C ARG A 64 14.13 9.16 -13.45
N GLU A 65 13.87 10.40 -13.85
CA GLU A 65 14.89 11.45 -14.09
C GLU A 65 15.76 11.67 -12.84
N LYS A 66 15.17 11.57 -11.64
CA LYS A 66 15.84 11.70 -10.35
C LYS A 66 16.43 10.38 -9.83
N LYS A 67 16.42 9.31 -10.62
CA LYS A 67 16.82 7.94 -10.21
C LYS A 67 16.05 7.42 -9.00
N MET A 68 14.80 7.84 -8.89
CA MET A 68 13.82 7.37 -7.91
C MET A 68 12.78 6.48 -8.60
N VAL A 69 12.10 5.64 -7.82
CA VAL A 69 11.04 4.76 -8.31
C VAL A 69 9.72 5.00 -7.59
N PRO A 70 8.58 4.64 -8.16
CA PRO A 70 7.36 4.47 -7.38
C PRO A 70 7.57 3.31 -6.39
N ALA A 71 7.40 3.53 -5.08
CA ALA A 71 7.55 2.45 -4.09
C ALA A 71 6.48 1.39 -4.29
N ILE A 72 5.27 1.81 -4.67
CA ILE A 72 4.15 0.96 -5.03
C ILE A 72 3.27 1.68 -6.05
N VAL A 73 2.67 0.92 -6.96
CA VAL A 73 1.74 1.43 -7.98
C VAL A 73 0.31 1.13 -7.57
N GLY A 74 -0.62 2.07 -7.80
CA GLY A 74 -2.04 1.89 -7.54
C GLY A 74 -2.72 0.94 -8.53
N SER A 75 -3.86 0.35 -8.10
CA SER A 75 -4.75 -0.46 -8.93
C SER A 75 -6.21 0.00 -8.85
N HIS A 76 -7.14 -0.90 -8.52
CA HIS A 76 -8.59 -0.65 -8.49
C HIS A 76 -9.09 0.14 -7.27
N GLY A 77 -8.25 0.36 -6.23
CA GLY A 77 -8.66 0.99 -4.99
C GLY A 77 -9.48 0.06 -4.08
N PHE A 78 -9.83 0.56 -2.89
CA PHE A 78 -10.42 -0.28 -1.83
C PHE A 78 -11.95 -0.37 -1.86
N LYS A 79 -12.65 0.52 -2.60
CA LYS A 79 -14.12 0.57 -2.57
C LYS A 79 -14.77 -0.59 -3.31
N LYS A 80 -14.41 -0.77 -4.59
CA LYS A 80 -14.87 -1.86 -5.44
C LYS A 80 -13.74 -2.86 -5.62
N GLY A 81 -13.86 -4.01 -4.97
CA GLY A 81 -12.82 -5.02 -4.96
C GLY A 81 -13.29 -6.38 -5.44
N PRO A 82 -12.37 -7.34 -5.52
CA PRO A 82 -12.63 -8.68 -6.06
C PRO A 82 -13.56 -9.55 -5.20
N LEU A 83 -13.91 -9.14 -3.98
CA LEU A 83 -14.89 -9.87 -3.17
C LEU A 83 -16.25 -10.01 -3.89
N ASN A 84 -16.59 -9.06 -4.75
CA ASN A 84 -17.73 -9.15 -5.66
C ASN A 84 -17.26 -9.55 -7.06
N SER A 85 -17.74 -10.70 -7.56
CA SER A 85 -17.36 -11.21 -8.89
C SER A 85 -17.72 -10.28 -10.05
N ASP A 86 -18.75 -9.43 -9.89
CA ASP A 86 -19.12 -8.43 -10.89
C ASP A 86 -18.03 -7.37 -11.12
N HIS A 87 -17.14 -7.20 -10.14
CA HIS A 87 -16.01 -6.29 -10.23
C HIS A 87 -14.75 -6.93 -10.82
N HIS A 88 -14.71 -8.25 -11.06
CA HIS A 88 -13.50 -8.96 -11.49
C HIS A 88 -12.89 -8.40 -12.76
N ALA A 89 -13.69 -8.13 -13.79
CA ALA A 89 -13.19 -7.60 -15.06
C ALA A 89 -12.43 -6.29 -14.86
N MET A 90 -13.03 -5.35 -14.13
CA MET A 90 -12.42 -4.06 -13.79
C MET A 90 -11.18 -4.23 -12.91
N CYS A 91 -11.22 -5.09 -11.89
CA CYS A 91 -10.09 -5.34 -11.00
C CYS A 91 -8.89 -5.92 -11.78
N ILE A 92 -9.14 -6.92 -12.63
CA ILE A 92 -8.11 -7.56 -13.47
C ILE A 92 -7.48 -6.53 -14.41
N GLU A 93 -8.28 -5.74 -15.12
CA GLU A 93 -7.78 -4.68 -16.01
C GLU A 93 -6.88 -3.70 -15.26
N LYS A 94 -7.34 -3.19 -14.11
CA LYS A 94 -6.59 -2.22 -13.30
C LYS A 94 -5.31 -2.80 -12.69
N MET A 95 -5.34 -4.05 -12.24
CA MET A 95 -4.15 -4.73 -11.73
C MET A 95 -3.12 -4.94 -12.84
N ARG A 96 -3.52 -5.40 -14.04
CA ARG A 96 -2.61 -5.56 -15.19
C ARG A 96 -1.99 -4.23 -15.61
N ALA A 97 -2.79 -3.18 -15.75
CA ALA A 97 -2.29 -1.83 -16.03
C ALA A 97 -1.33 -1.30 -14.95
N GLY A 98 -1.56 -1.66 -13.69
CA GLY A 98 -0.66 -1.37 -12.59
C GLY A 98 0.67 -2.14 -12.71
N ILE A 99 0.62 -3.42 -13.07
CA ILE A 99 1.80 -4.27 -13.29
C ILE A 99 2.65 -3.71 -14.43
N ASP A 100 2.04 -3.30 -15.55
CA ASP A 100 2.76 -2.69 -16.68
C ASP A 100 3.52 -1.45 -16.24
N LYS A 101 2.86 -0.56 -15.50
CA LYS A 101 3.51 0.65 -14.96
C LYS A 101 4.60 0.32 -13.94
N ALA A 102 4.37 -0.68 -13.09
CA ALA A 102 5.37 -1.12 -12.13
C ALA A 102 6.63 -1.62 -12.83
N ALA A 103 6.48 -2.49 -13.82
CA ALA A 103 7.58 -2.99 -14.64
C ALA A 103 8.29 -1.86 -15.40
N GLU A 104 7.53 -0.94 -16.01
CA GLU A 104 8.08 0.19 -16.76
C GLU A 104 8.93 1.13 -15.89
N PHE A 105 8.48 1.41 -14.65
CA PHE A 105 9.12 2.41 -13.78
C PHE A 105 9.97 1.80 -12.65
N GLY A 106 10.15 0.48 -12.63
CA GLY A 106 10.98 -0.21 -11.64
C GLY A 106 10.35 -0.28 -10.25
N SER A 107 9.04 -0.20 -10.15
CA SER A 107 8.33 -0.42 -8.88
C SER A 107 8.31 -1.91 -8.52
N PRO A 108 8.53 -2.29 -7.24
CA PRO A 108 8.50 -3.70 -6.83
C PRO A 108 7.08 -4.28 -6.75
N GLY A 109 6.03 -3.46 -6.79
CA GLY A 109 4.69 -3.99 -6.59
C GLY A 109 3.54 -3.06 -6.92
N VAL A 110 2.36 -3.68 -6.95
CA VAL A 110 1.05 -3.05 -7.16
C VAL A 110 0.19 -3.33 -5.94
N ILE A 111 -0.37 -2.27 -5.35
CA ILE A 111 -1.29 -2.40 -4.22
C ILE A 111 -2.64 -2.92 -4.68
N VAL A 112 -3.17 -3.91 -3.95
CA VAL A 112 -4.48 -4.50 -4.19
C VAL A 112 -5.30 -4.55 -2.90
N PHE A 113 -6.61 -4.66 -3.03
CA PHE A 113 -7.57 -4.60 -1.93
C PHE A 113 -8.62 -5.68 -2.09
N THR A 114 -9.30 -6.05 -0.99
CA THR A 114 -10.43 -6.99 -1.03
C THR A 114 -11.72 -6.34 -1.54
N GLY A 115 -11.95 -5.08 -1.19
CA GLY A 115 -13.19 -4.36 -1.40
C GLY A 115 -14.00 -4.14 -0.13
N MET A 116 -15.08 -3.36 -0.23
CA MET A 116 -16.03 -3.15 0.86
C MET A 116 -17.03 -4.30 0.89
N ARG A 117 -17.47 -4.72 2.09
CA ARG A 117 -18.55 -5.71 2.28
C ARG A 117 -19.81 -5.28 1.54
N GLU A 118 -20.44 -6.23 0.83
CA GLU A 118 -21.65 -5.99 0.06
C GLU A 118 -22.76 -6.95 0.52
N GLN A 119 -24.00 -6.44 0.55
CA GLN A 119 -25.15 -7.24 0.94
C GLN A 119 -25.33 -8.43 -0.03
N GLY A 120 -25.60 -9.60 0.51
CA GLY A 120 -25.84 -10.82 -0.27
C GLY A 120 -24.58 -11.62 -0.62
N ILE A 121 -23.38 -11.15 -0.25
CA ILE A 121 -22.13 -11.89 -0.41
C ILE A 121 -21.69 -12.41 0.97
N SER A 122 -21.66 -13.73 1.15
CA SER A 122 -21.13 -14.32 2.38
C SER A 122 -19.59 -14.23 2.44
N ASP A 123 -19.01 -14.37 3.64
CA ASP A 123 -17.54 -14.32 3.81
C ASP A 123 -16.85 -15.44 3.02
N GLU A 124 -17.42 -16.65 2.97
CA GLU A 124 -16.86 -17.74 2.16
C GLU A 124 -16.95 -17.44 0.65
N GLN A 125 -18.00 -16.76 0.20
CA GLN A 125 -18.09 -16.35 -1.20
C GLN A 125 -17.10 -15.23 -1.51
N ALA A 126 -16.95 -14.26 -0.62
CA ALA A 126 -15.99 -13.17 -0.75
C ALA A 126 -14.54 -13.69 -0.82
N ASP A 127 -14.18 -14.65 0.04
CA ASP A 127 -12.88 -15.33 0.02
C ASP A 127 -12.62 -15.98 -1.34
N ARG A 128 -13.57 -16.82 -1.80
CA ARG A 128 -13.44 -17.49 -3.10
C ARG A 128 -13.25 -16.49 -4.23
N ASN A 129 -14.10 -15.46 -4.28
CA ASN A 129 -14.05 -14.44 -5.32
C ASN A 129 -12.71 -13.69 -5.33
N CYS A 130 -12.20 -13.28 -4.16
CA CYS A 130 -10.90 -12.62 -4.05
C CYS A 130 -9.78 -13.50 -4.61
N VAL A 131 -9.70 -14.74 -4.14
CA VAL A 131 -8.65 -15.68 -4.55
C VAL A 131 -8.72 -15.99 -6.05
N GLU A 132 -9.92 -16.24 -6.59
CA GLU A 132 -10.12 -16.49 -8.02
C GLU A 132 -9.70 -15.31 -8.89
N CYS A 133 -10.04 -14.09 -8.48
CA CYS A 133 -9.67 -12.88 -9.20
C CYS A 133 -8.15 -12.70 -9.25
N TRP A 134 -7.49 -12.80 -8.10
CA TRP A 134 -6.03 -12.65 -8.05
C TRP A 134 -5.30 -13.74 -8.82
N LYS A 135 -5.73 -15.01 -8.73
CA LYS A 135 -5.16 -16.12 -9.50
C LYS A 135 -5.19 -15.89 -11.02
N LYS A 136 -6.17 -15.15 -11.55
CA LYS A 136 -6.22 -14.77 -12.98
C LYS A 136 -5.15 -13.75 -13.38
N VAL A 137 -4.59 -13.02 -12.43
CA VAL A 137 -3.56 -11.97 -12.66
C VAL A 137 -2.17 -12.45 -12.29
N ILE A 138 -2.04 -13.37 -11.35
CA ILE A 138 -0.76 -13.88 -10.84
C ILE A 138 0.21 -14.33 -11.95
N PRO A 139 -0.18 -15.11 -12.97
CA PRO A 139 0.77 -15.50 -14.02
C PRO A 139 1.40 -14.30 -14.73
N TYR A 140 0.63 -13.22 -14.89
CA TYR A 140 1.15 -11.98 -15.47
C TYR A 140 2.09 -11.23 -14.52
N ALA A 141 1.76 -11.21 -13.24
CA ALA A 141 2.61 -10.62 -12.20
C ALA A 141 3.96 -11.39 -12.08
N GLU A 142 3.93 -12.72 -12.22
CA GLU A 142 5.12 -13.58 -12.24
C GLU A 142 5.98 -13.31 -13.47
N GLU A 143 5.39 -13.24 -14.67
CA GLU A 143 6.08 -12.90 -15.92
C GLU A 143 6.81 -11.55 -15.83
N LYS A 144 6.16 -10.55 -15.23
CA LYS A 144 6.71 -9.19 -15.09
C LYS A 144 7.58 -9.00 -13.85
N GLU A 145 7.73 -10.03 -13.02
CA GLU A 145 8.45 -9.99 -11.74
C GLU A 145 7.95 -8.90 -10.77
N VAL A 146 6.66 -8.56 -10.83
CA VAL A 146 5.98 -7.56 -9.99
C VAL A 146 5.13 -8.24 -8.93
N ASN A 147 5.19 -7.77 -7.69
CA ASN A 147 4.33 -8.28 -6.62
C ASN A 147 2.94 -7.64 -6.66
N LEU A 148 1.90 -8.42 -6.35
CA LEU A 148 0.63 -7.90 -5.87
C LEU A 148 0.70 -7.84 -4.35
N VAL A 149 0.50 -6.66 -3.76
CA VAL A 149 0.57 -6.48 -2.30
C VAL A 149 -0.80 -6.13 -1.74
N LEU A 150 -1.40 -7.05 -1.00
CA LEU A 150 -2.72 -6.90 -0.39
C LEU A 150 -2.61 -6.02 0.85
N GLU A 151 -3.29 -4.88 0.83
CA GLU A 151 -3.42 -4.01 2.01
C GLU A 151 -4.65 -4.39 2.82
N HIS A 152 -4.43 -4.75 4.09
CA HIS A 152 -5.49 -4.77 5.07
C HIS A 152 -5.71 -3.34 5.61
N LEU A 153 -6.95 -3.01 5.96
CA LEU A 153 -7.31 -1.70 6.51
C LEU A 153 -8.05 -1.88 7.83
N ASN A 154 -8.13 -0.86 8.66
CA ASN A 154 -8.99 -0.93 9.83
C ASN A 154 -10.42 -0.48 9.50
N SER A 155 -11.41 -1.20 10.06
CA SER A 155 -12.83 -0.89 9.98
C SER A 155 -13.38 -0.23 11.25
N ARG A 156 -12.54 0.00 12.28
CA ARG A 156 -12.94 0.49 13.61
C ARG A 156 -12.97 2.00 13.73
N ASP A 157 -12.02 2.70 13.08
CA ASP A 157 -11.94 4.16 13.19
C ASP A 157 -12.84 4.79 12.11
N ASP A 158 -13.93 5.43 12.54
CA ASP A 158 -14.87 6.15 11.67
C ASP A 158 -14.75 7.67 11.81
N THR A 159 -13.79 8.16 12.58
CA THR A 159 -13.65 9.58 12.90
C THR A 159 -13.19 10.44 11.73
N HIS A 160 -12.54 9.85 10.74
CA HIS A 160 -12.09 10.56 9.55
C HIS A 160 -11.85 9.57 8.37
N PRO A 161 -12.24 9.92 7.13
CA PRO A 161 -12.11 9.04 5.96
C PRO A 161 -10.68 8.54 5.66
N MET A 162 -9.67 9.23 6.18
CA MET A 162 -8.27 8.83 6.02
C MET A 162 -7.74 7.99 7.18
N LYS A 163 -8.54 7.74 8.23
CA LYS A 163 -8.11 7.00 9.41
C LYS A 163 -8.61 5.56 9.42
N GLY A 164 -9.82 5.32 8.94
CA GLY A 164 -10.37 3.98 8.87
C GLY A 164 -11.44 3.86 7.80
N HIS A 165 -11.86 2.62 7.55
CA HIS A 165 -12.77 2.27 6.46
C HIS A 165 -13.84 1.29 6.94
N PRO A 166 -14.87 1.75 7.70
CA PRO A 166 -15.95 0.89 8.19
C PRO A 166 -16.60 0.11 7.04
N GLY A 167 -16.70 -1.21 7.22
CA GLY A 167 -17.22 -2.12 6.20
C GLY A 167 -16.17 -2.66 5.21
N TYR A 168 -14.89 -2.32 5.34
CA TYR A 168 -13.85 -2.97 4.53
C TYR A 168 -13.73 -4.45 4.89
N TYR A 169 -13.65 -5.33 3.87
CA TYR A 169 -13.67 -6.77 4.08
C TYR A 169 -12.37 -7.32 4.64
N GLY A 170 -11.23 -6.87 4.11
CA GLY A 170 -9.90 -7.29 4.54
C GLY A 170 -9.39 -6.53 5.77
N ASP A 171 -10.17 -6.47 6.84
CA ASP A 171 -9.87 -5.70 8.03
C ASP A 171 -9.16 -6.49 9.14
N ASP A 172 -8.89 -7.76 8.89
CA ASP A 172 -8.10 -8.63 9.77
C ASP A 172 -6.82 -9.10 9.03
N VAL A 173 -5.65 -8.83 9.62
CA VAL A 173 -4.38 -9.16 8.98
C VAL A 173 -4.13 -10.67 8.89
N ASP A 174 -4.61 -11.46 9.85
CA ASP A 174 -4.45 -12.91 9.83
C ASP A 174 -5.32 -13.51 8.72
N HIS A 175 -6.55 -13.02 8.55
CA HIS A 175 -7.42 -13.38 7.43
C HIS A 175 -6.81 -13.01 6.07
N CYS A 176 -6.25 -11.81 5.93
CA CYS A 176 -5.53 -11.43 4.70
C CYS A 176 -4.36 -12.37 4.39
N VAL A 177 -3.62 -12.82 5.42
CA VAL A 177 -2.55 -13.82 5.24
C VAL A 177 -3.09 -15.16 4.76
N GLU A 178 -4.26 -15.60 5.25
CA GLU A 178 -4.91 -16.83 4.75
C GLU A 178 -5.30 -16.71 3.27
N LEU A 179 -5.85 -15.57 2.86
CA LEU A 179 -6.17 -15.30 1.45
C LEU A 179 -4.91 -15.36 0.57
N ILE A 180 -3.82 -14.72 1.01
CA ILE A 180 -2.52 -14.75 0.31
C ILE A 180 -2.02 -16.20 0.15
N ARG A 181 -2.10 -17.01 1.21
CA ARG A 181 -1.72 -18.43 1.16
C ARG A 181 -2.58 -19.26 0.20
N LYS A 182 -3.90 -18.97 0.12
CA LYS A 182 -4.82 -19.62 -0.82
C LYS A 182 -4.51 -19.26 -2.28
N VAL A 183 -3.94 -18.09 -2.56
CA VAL A 183 -3.47 -17.72 -3.91
C VAL A 183 -2.27 -18.56 -4.32
N ASP A 184 -1.40 -18.90 -3.37
CA ASP A 184 -0.24 -19.80 -3.53
C ASP A 184 0.74 -19.34 -4.63
N SER A 185 1.21 -18.10 -4.50
CA SER A 185 2.21 -17.53 -5.40
C SER A 185 3.24 -16.68 -4.63
N PRO A 186 4.52 -16.75 -5.02
CA PRO A 186 5.55 -15.90 -4.42
C PRO A 186 5.34 -14.41 -4.73
N ARG A 187 4.50 -14.09 -5.73
CA ARG A 187 4.17 -12.70 -6.11
C ARG A 187 2.94 -12.14 -5.39
N MET A 188 2.18 -12.96 -4.66
CA MET A 188 1.12 -12.46 -3.79
C MET A 188 1.68 -12.19 -2.40
N LYS A 189 1.71 -10.94 -2.00
CA LYS A 189 2.35 -10.48 -0.75
C LYS A 189 1.38 -9.65 0.09
N LEU A 190 1.74 -9.45 1.34
CA LEU A 190 1.05 -8.57 2.28
C LEU A 190 1.69 -7.16 2.24
N LEU A 191 0.87 -6.13 2.14
CA LEU A 191 1.23 -4.80 2.57
C LEU A 191 0.87 -4.68 4.05
N PHE A 192 1.88 -4.62 4.91
CA PHE A 192 1.70 -4.54 6.36
C PHE A 192 1.66 -3.07 6.80
N ASP A 193 0.46 -2.52 6.94
CA ASP A 193 0.28 -1.18 7.51
C ASP A 193 0.24 -1.25 9.03
N ILE A 194 1.29 -0.77 9.67
CA ILE A 194 1.45 -0.80 11.14
C ILE A 194 0.31 -0.07 11.84
N TYR A 195 -0.19 1.03 11.28
CA TYR A 195 -1.31 1.77 11.84
C TYR A 195 -2.59 0.93 11.89
N HIS A 196 -2.95 0.32 10.77
CA HIS A 196 -4.16 -0.49 10.68
C HIS A 196 -4.06 -1.77 11.53
N VAL A 197 -2.91 -2.48 11.50
CA VAL A 197 -2.69 -3.66 12.35
C VAL A 197 -2.82 -3.32 13.82
N GLN A 198 -2.21 -2.22 14.27
CA GLN A 198 -2.26 -1.84 15.68
C GLN A 198 -3.69 -1.58 16.16
N ILE A 199 -4.55 -0.98 15.32
CA ILE A 199 -5.95 -0.72 15.66
C ILE A 199 -6.78 -1.99 15.69
N MET A 200 -6.61 -2.89 14.72
CA MET A 200 -7.45 -4.08 14.58
C MET A 200 -6.97 -5.25 15.44
N ASN A 201 -5.71 -5.58 15.35
CA ASN A 201 -5.17 -6.84 15.88
C ASN A 201 -4.15 -6.63 17.01
N GLY A 202 -3.41 -5.50 17.01
CA GLY A 202 -2.29 -5.28 17.92
C GLY A 202 -1.13 -6.25 17.68
N ASP A 203 -0.23 -6.35 18.70
CA ASP A 203 0.88 -7.31 18.70
C ASP A 203 1.77 -7.25 17.44
N VAL A 204 2.05 -6.03 17.03
CA VAL A 204 2.71 -5.70 15.74
C VAL A 204 4.05 -6.42 15.57
N ILE A 205 4.91 -6.41 16.61
CA ILE A 205 6.27 -6.98 16.50
C ILE A 205 6.22 -8.49 16.27
N ARG A 206 5.37 -9.22 17.00
CA ARG A 206 5.22 -10.67 16.82
C ARG A 206 4.67 -10.99 15.44
N ARG A 207 3.67 -10.24 14.96
CA ARG A 207 3.07 -10.43 13.63
C ARG A 207 4.06 -10.15 12.51
N ILE A 208 4.89 -9.11 12.60
CA ILE A 208 5.97 -8.86 11.65
C ILE A 208 6.93 -10.06 11.59
N ARG A 209 7.35 -10.60 12.75
CA ARG A 209 8.23 -11.77 12.80
C ARG A 209 7.57 -13.02 12.20
N GLN A 210 6.28 -13.23 12.48
CA GLN A 210 5.51 -14.37 12.00
C GLN A 210 5.29 -14.34 10.48
N TYR A 211 5.06 -13.15 9.91
CA TYR A 211 4.67 -12.99 8.51
C TYR A 211 5.78 -12.42 7.62
N LYS A 212 7.00 -12.30 8.14
CA LYS A 212 8.14 -11.64 7.45
C LYS A 212 8.35 -12.09 6.00
N ASP A 213 8.14 -13.37 5.70
CA ASP A 213 8.36 -13.94 4.37
C ASP A 213 7.20 -13.65 3.39
N LEU A 214 6.05 -13.25 3.93
CA LEU A 214 4.87 -12.83 3.15
C LEU A 214 4.78 -11.32 2.97
N ILE A 215 5.49 -10.52 3.79
CA ILE A 215 5.42 -9.06 3.71
C ILE A 215 6.25 -8.57 2.52
N GLY A 216 5.59 -7.87 1.60
CA GLY A 216 6.21 -7.25 0.43
C GLY A 216 6.41 -5.74 0.55
N HIS A 217 5.63 -5.08 1.43
CA HIS A 217 5.70 -3.64 1.66
C HIS A 217 5.20 -3.28 3.06
N TYR A 218 5.68 -2.15 3.59
CA TYR A 218 5.24 -1.61 4.87
C TYR A 218 4.69 -0.20 4.70
N HIS A 219 3.54 0.08 5.34
CA HIS A 219 3.13 1.43 5.66
C HIS A 219 3.31 1.71 7.15
N THR A 220 3.71 2.93 7.48
CA THR A 220 3.94 3.34 8.87
C THR A 220 3.24 4.66 9.15
N ALA A 221 2.53 4.71 10.26
CA ALA A 221 1.99 5.93 10.84
C ALA A 221 1.78 5.75 12.35
N GLY A 222 1.76 6.84 13.08
CA GLY A 222 1.54 6.82 14.54
C GLY A 222 0.10 6.48 14.93
N VAL A 223 -0.08 5.74 16.02
CA VAL A 223 -1.40 5.42 16.60
C VAL A 223 -1.54 6.17 17.91
N PRO A 224 -2.70 6.79 18.18
CA PRO A 224 -3.97 6.79 17.43
C PRO A 224 -4.09 7.88 16.35
N GLY A 225 -3.20 8.82 16.26
CA GLY A 225 -3.37 10.04 15.46
C GLY A 225 -3.19 9.88 13.96
N ARG A 226 -2.49 8.83 13.50
CA ARG A 226 -2.03 8.63 12.12
C ARG A 226 -1.07 9.74 11.63
N GLY A 227 -0.30 10.32 12.54
CA GLY A 227 0.73 11.33 12.26
C GLY A 227 2.14 10.77 12.28
#